data_bb9ce127c7d667efd6029c79d1b0f735
#
_entry.id   bb9ce127c7d667efd6029c79d1b0f735
#
_cell.length_a   1.000
_cell.length_b   1.000
_cell.length_c   1.000
_cell.angle_alpha   90.00
_cell.angle_beta   90.00
_cell.angle_gamma   90.00
#
_symmetry.space_group_name_H-M   'P 1'
#
loop_
_entity.id
_entity.type
_entity.pdbx_description
1 polymer ?
#
loop_
_entity_poly.entity_id
_entity_poly.type
_entity_poly.pdbx_seq_one_letter_code
_entity_poly.pdbx_strand_id
1 'polypeptide(L)'
;MRHLVGLILALGMAAALFFGAGWSIARILAAHAAGTSLTSASGGQVLAALLGTGLLIGVLVATPLVSPLGAGLPGVVMLAWSAIHVVNAHLALRVIPLSSMTAASGFKTMLISGTLALLGIAMIVPMFVPSRWRGREQVDEFAAPTTTAAELVH
;
A
#
# COMPACT_ATOMS: atom_id res chain seq x y z
N MET A 1 -8.33 8.61 -18.19
CA MET A 1 -8.02 9.34 -16.94
C MET A 1 -7.97 8.43 -15.69
N ARG A 2 -8.86 7.43 -15.52
CA ARG A 2 -8.92 6.57 -14.31
C ARG A 2 -7.64 5.73 -14.07
N HIS A 3 -6.99 5.24 -15.12
CA HIS A 3 -5.74 4.46 -15.01
C HIS A 3 -4.56 5.31 -14.56
N LEU A 4 -4.50 6.58 -14.96
CA LEU A 4 -3.47 7.53 -14.55
C LEU A 4 -3.56 7.83 -13.05
N VAL A 5 -4.76 8.03 -12.53
CA VAL A 5 -4.99 8.23 -11.09
C VAL A 5 -4.55 6.99 -10.29
N GLY A 6 -4.89 5.79 -10.77
CA GLY A 6 -4.45 4.54 -10.14
C GLY A 6 -2.93 4.39 -10.11
N LEU A 7 -2.24 4.77 -11.19
CA LEU A 7 -0.78 4.73 -11.27
C LEU A 7 -0.12 5.73 -10.32
N ILE A 8 -0.65 6.97 -10.26
CA ILE A 8 -0.14 8.00 -9.33
C ILE A 8 -0.31 7.54 -7.88
N LEU A 9 -1.47 6.97 -7.53
CA LEU A 9 -1.72 6.42 -6.19
C LEU A 9 -0.80 5.25 -5.87
N ALA A 10 -0.57 4.34 -6.83
CA ALA A 10 0.37 3.22 -6.67
C ALA A 10 1.80 3.71 -6.42
N LEU A 11 2.25 4.73 -7.17
CA LEU A 11 3.56 5.33 -6.99
C LEU A 11 3.68 6.05 -5.65
N GLY A 12 2.66 6.80 -5.25
CA GLY A 12 2.58 7.46 -3.94
C GLY A 12 2.64 6.45 -2.79
N MET A 13 1.95 5.32 -2.92
CA MET A 13 1.95 4.24 -1.94
C MET A 13 3.33 3.56 -1.83
N ALA A 14 3.97 3.31 -2.97
CA ALA A 14 5.34 2.77 -2.99
C ALA A 14 6.33 3.74 -2.33
N ALA A 15 6.22 5.03 -2.60
CA ALA A 15 7.05 6.07 -1.97
C ALA A 15 6.78 6.15 -0.45
N ALA A 16 5.53 6.12 -0.01
CA ALA A 16 5.17 6.14 1.40
C ALA A 16 5.72 4.91 2.15
N LEU A 17 5.65 3.74 1.54
CA LEU A 17 6.25 2.52 2.10
C LEU A 17 7.77 2.63 2.19
N PHE A 18 8.42 3.06 1.12
CA PHE A 18 9.87 3.14 1.08
C PHE A 18 10.39 4.20 2.07
N PHE A 19 9.89 5.43 1.98
CA PHE A 19 10.38 6.54 2.80
C PHE A 19 9.77 6.55 4.20
N GLY A 20 8.46 6.31 4.34
CA GLY A 20 7.77 6.34 5.63
C GLY A 20 8.09 5.12 6.48
N ALA A 21 7.72 3.93 6.03
CA ALA A 21 7.95 2.71 6.79
C ALA A 21 9.43 2.34 6.85
N GLY A 22 10.17 2.43 5.73
CA GLY A 22 11.59 2.11 5.68
C GLY A 22 12.41 3.00 6.60
N TRP A 23 12.20 4.32 6.58
CA TRP A 23 12.89 5.25 7.49
C TRP A 23 12.53 4.99 8.95
N SER A 24 11.25 4.79 9.27
CA SER A 24 10.80 4.56 10.64
C SER A 24 11.38 3.27 11.22
N ILE A 25 11.37 2.17 10.46
CA ILE A 25 11.92 0.89 10.89
C ILE A 25 13.43 1.01 11.13
N ALA A 26 14.17 1.66 10.23
CA ALA A 26 15.61 1.86 10.41
C ALA A 26 15.91 2.64 11.70
N ARG A 27 15.13 3.67 12.02
CA ARG A 27 15.28 4.45 13.24
C ARG A 27 14.92 3.66 14.50
N ILE A 28 13.85 2.86 14.46
CA ILE A 28 13.47 1.99 15.58
C ILE A 28 14.59 1.00 15.88
N LEU A 29 15.14 0.35 14.85
CA LEU A 29 16.22 -0.60 15.01
C LEU A 29 17.50 0.05 15.56
N ALA A 30 17.85 1.26 15.08
CA ALA A 30 18.98 2.01 15.58
C ALA A 30 18.80 2.42 17.05
N ALA A 31 17.60 2.87 17.44
CA ALA A 31 17.28 3.19 18.82
C ALA A 31 17.35 1.95 19.72
N HIS A 32 16.83 0.83 19.27
CA HIS A 32 16.89 -0.44 19.99
C HIS A 32 18.34 -0.92 20.18
N ALA A 33 19.16 -0.85 19.12
CA ALA A 33 20.57 -1.20 19.19
C ALA A 33 21.38 -0.29 20.13
N ALA A 34 20.98 0.97 20.24
CA ALA A 34 21.59 1.94 21.17
C ALA A 34 21.04 1.86 22.60
N GLY A 35 20.08 0.97 22.88
CA GLY A 35 19.42 0.87 24.19
C GLY A 35 18.60 2.13 24.56
N THR A 36 18.22 2.97 23.57
CA THR A 36 17.48 4.21 23.81
C THR A 36 15.98 3.96 23.81
N SER A 37 15.26 4.64 24.71
CA SER A 37 13.81 4.54 24.80
C SER A 37 13.12 5.26 23.64
N LEU A 38 12.10 4.63 23.05
CA LEU A 38 11.21 5.24 22.06
C LEU A 38 10.20 6.21 22.67
N THR A 39 10.18 6.37 23.98
CA THR A 39 9.32 7.35 24.68
C THR A 39 9.87 8.78 24.66
N SER A 40 11.10 8.97 24.16
CA SER A 40 11.66 10.31 23.93
C SER A 40 10.92 11.05 22.80
N ALA A 41 11.04 12.37 22.74
CA ALA A 41 10.40 13.17 21.68
C ALA A 41 10.79 12.70 20.27
N SER A 42 12.03 12.29 20.04
CA SER A 42 12.50 11.74 18.77
C SER A 42 11.88 10.37 18.46
N GLY A 43 11.68 9.52 19.47
CA GLY A 43 10.99 8.23 19.35
C GLY A 43 9.51 8.40 19.03
N GLY A 44 8.86 9.39 19.62
CA GLY A 44 7.46 9.74 19.31
C GLY A 44 7.26 10.13 17.85
N GLN A 45 8.18 10.89 17.24
CA GLN A 45 8.14 11.25 15.82
C GLN A 45 8.27 10.01 14.91
N VAL A 46 9.14 9.07 15.28
CA VAL A 46 9.33 7.83 14.51
C VAL A 46 8.07 6.96 14.55
N LEU A 47 7.45 6.82 15.72
CA LEU A 47 6.19 6.09 15.88
C LEU A 47 5.05 6.77 15.11
N ALA A 48 4.94 8.10 15.19
CA ALA A 48 3.94 8.86 14.44
C ALA A 48 4.11 8.69 12.92
N ALA A 49 5.34 8.69 12.41
CA ALA A 49 5.62 8.45 11.00
C ALA A 49 5.23 7.03 10.57
N LEU A 50 5.51 6.02 11.39
CA LEU A 50 5.14 4.63 11.12
C LEU A 50 3.62 4.45 11.12
N LEU A 51 2.93 4.97 12.15
CA LEU A 51 1.47 4.90 12.26
C LEU A 51 0.80 5.70 11.14
N GLY A 52 1.30 6.89 10.82
CA GLY A 52 0.80 7.72 9.72
C GLY A 52 0.94 7.01 8.37
N THR A 53 2.06 6.36 8.13
CA THR A 53 2.28 5.57 6.91
C THR A 53 1.32 4.38 6.86
N GLY A 54 1.17 3.64 7.96
CA GLY A 54 0.25 2.51 8.05
C GLY A 54 -1.21 2.93 7.85
N LEU A 55 -1.62 4.05 8.46
CA LEU A 55 -2.96 4.62 8.31
C LEU A 55 -3.21 5.05 6.85
N LEU A 56 -2.26 5.74 6.23
CA LEU A 56 -2.35 6.16 4.83
C LEU A 56 -2.58 4.95 3.91
N ILE A 57 -1.78 3.90 4.08
CA ILE A 57 -1.90 2.68 3.29
C ILE A 57 -3.25 2.00 3.56
N GLY A 58 -3.65 1.88 4.83
CA GLY A 58 -4.91 1.28 5.23
C GLY A 58 -6.12 2.01 4.62
N VAL A 59 -6.13 3.34 4.68
CA VAL A 59 -7.18 4.17 4.07
C VAL A 59 -7.20 4.00 2.55
N LEU A 60 -6.06 4.04 1.88
CA LEU A 60 -5.98 3.85 0.43
C LEU A 60 -6.47 2.47 0.00
N VAL A 61 -6.12 1.43 0.73
CA VAL A 61 -6.58 0.05 0.47
C VAL A 61 -8.07 -0.10 0.77
N ALA A 62 -8.59 0.54 1.82
CA ALA A 62 -10.00 0.46 2.21
C ALA A 62 -10.93 1.27 1.30
N THR A 63 -10.42 2.34 0.68
CA THR A 63 -11.25 3.28 -0.08
C THR A 63 -11.72 2.66 -1.40
N PRO A 64 -13.06 2.63 -1.67
CA PRO A 64 -13.62 2.08 -2.91
C PRO A 64 -13.31 2.93 -4.16
N LEU A 65 -12.83 4.17 -3.95
CA LEU A 65 -12.45 5.10 -5.02
C LEU A 65 -11.18 4.68 -5.76
N VAL A 66 -10.31 3.90 -5.10
CA VAL A 66 -9.08 3.39 -5.71
C VAL A 66 -9.44 2.18 -6.56
N SER A 67 -9.09 2.23 -7.83
CA SER A 67 -9.21 1.06 -8.70
C SER A 67 -8.53 -0.15 -8.04
N PRO A 68 -9.15 -1.35 -8.03
CA PRO A 68 -8.53 -2.55 -7.47
C PRO A 68 -7.10 -2.79 -7.98
N LEU A 69 -6.85 -2.40 -9.25
CA LEU A 69 -5.52 -2.45 -9.87
C LEU A 69 -4.52 -1.48 -9.21
N GLY A 70 -4.98 -0.29 -8.78
CA GLY A 70 -4.09 0.71 -8.16
C GLY A 70 -3.52 0.27 -6.80
N ALA A 71 -4.31 -0.44 -6.01
CA ALA A 71 -3.85 -1.00 -4.73
C ALA A 71 -3.07 -2.31 -4.91
N GLY A 72 -3.47 -3.15 -5.87
CA GLY A 72 -2.87 -4.46 -6.08
C GLY A 72 -1.50 -4.42 -6.76
N LEU A 73 -1.27 -3.46 -7.66
CA LEU A 73 -0.01 -3.37 -8.40
C LEU A 73 1.22 -3.21 -7.49
N PRO A 74 1.23 -2.31 -6.48
CA PRO A 74 2.31 -2.27 -5.50
C PRO A 74 2.48 -3.58 -4.74
N GLY A 75 1.37 -4.25 -4.38
CA GLY A 75 1.40 -5.56 -3.72
C GLY A 75 2.10 -6.63 -4.56
N VAL A 76 1.78 -6.70 -5.86
CA VAL A 76 2.44 -7.63 -6.80
C VAL A 76 3.94 -7.33 -6.90
N VAL A 77 4.32 -6.05 -7.01
CA VAL A 77 5.73 -5.65 -7.07
C VAL A 77 6.48 -6.08 -5.81
N MET A 78 5.88 -5.89 -4.62
CA MET A 78 6.49 -6.31 -3.35
C MET A 78 6.64 -7.82 -3.25
N LEU A 79 5.64 -8.58 -3.69
CA LEU A 79 5.74 -10.04 -3.74
C LEU A 79 6.79 -10.52 -4.72
N ALA A 80 6.84 -9.94 -5.91
CA ALA A 80 7.85 -10.27 -6.91
C ALA A 80 9.25 -9.98 -6.38
N TRP A 81 9.45 -8.83 -5.72
CA TRP A 81 10.74 -8.50 -5.10
C TRP A 81 11.12 -9.47 -3.99
N SER A 82 10.15 -9.84 -3.13
CA SER A 82 10.36 -10.85 -2.08
C SER A 82 10.68 -12.22 -2.68
N ALA A 83 10.04 -12.61 -3.77
CA ALA A 83 10.36 -13.83 -4.49
C ALA A 83 11.77 -13.80 -5.09
N ILE A 84 12.19 -12.69 -5.68
CA ILE A 84 13.57 -12.50 -6.16
C ILE A 84 14.55 -12.62 -4.99
N HIS A 85 14.21 -12.11 -3.81
CA HIS A 85 15.07 -12.23 -2.61
C HIS A 85 15.27 -13.69 -2.19
N VAL A 86 14.22 -14.49 -2.23
CA VAL A 86 14.29 -15.93 -1.92
C VAL A 86 15.17 -16.68 -2.91
N VAL A 87 15.08 -16.36 -4.21
CA VAL A 87 15.84 -17.03 -5.26
C VAL A 87 17.29 -16.51 -5.33
N ASN A 88 17.46 -15.21 -5.22
CA ASN A 88 18.76 -14.54 -5.31
C ASN A 88 18.79 -13.28 -4.42
N ALA A 89 19.16 -13.47 -3.16
CA ALA A 89 19.24 -12.39 -2.17
C ALA A 89 20.18 -11.26 -2.60
N HIS A 90 21.32 -11.60 -3.23
CA HIS A 90 22.29 -10.61 -3.67
C HIS A 90 21.71 -9.68 -4.74
N LEU A 91 21.00 -10.23 -5.71
CA LEU A 91 20.34 -9.46 -6.76
C LEU A 91 19.26 -8.53 -6.18
N ALA A 92 18.39 -9.09 -5.32
CA ALA A 92 17.31 -8.34 -4.69
C ALA A 92 17.81 -7.14 -3.88
N LEU A 93 18.92 -7.31 -3.16
CA LEU A 93 19.53 -6.26 -2.35
C LEU A 93 20.28 -5.20 -3.19
N ARG A 94 20.83 -5.61 -4.33
CA ARG A 94 21.55 -4.71 -5.24
C ARG A 94 20.63 -3.74 -5.96
N VAL A 95 19.39 -4.15 -6.23
CA VAL A 95 18.39 -3.35 -6.97
C VAL A 95 17.64 -2.37 -6.04
N ILE A 96 17.91 -2.36 -4.72
CA ILE A 96 17.27 -1.39 -3.82
C ILE A 96 17.67 0.03 -4.22
N PRO A 97 16.68 0.89 -4.57
CA PRO A 97 16.97 2.26 -4.96
C PRO A 97 17.51 3.06 -3.77
N LEU A 98 18.37 4.05 -4.05
CA LEU A 98 18.87 4.97 -3.05
C LEU A 98 19.52 4.27 -1.84
N SER A 99 20.34 3.27 -2.09
CA SER A 99 20.93 2.37 -1.07
C SER A 99 21.73 3.10 0.03
N SER A 100 22.15 4.36 -0.20
CA SER A 100 22.83 5.21 0.77
C SER A 100 21.89 5.88 1.78
N MET A 101 20.59 5.84 1.57
CA MET A 101 19.61 6.47 2.47
C MET A 101 19.24 5.57 3.65
N THR A 102 18.92 6.19 4.79
CA THR A 102 18.42 5.49 5.99
C THR A 102 17.17 4.66 5.68
N ALA A 103 16.29 5.16 4.81
CA ALA A 103 15.10 4.44 4.38
C ALA A 103 15.40 3.10 3.69
N ALA A 104 16.48 3.05 2.92
CA ALA A 104 16.90 1.82 2.24
C ALA A 104 17.33 0.72 3.22
N SER A 105 17.95 1.06 4.35
CA SER A 105 18.32 0.10 5.38
C SER A 105 17.10 -0.52 6.05
N GLY A 106 16.06 0.26 6.34
CA GLY A 106 14.78 -0.25 6.85
C GLY A 106 14.03 -1.08 5.83
N PHE A 107 14.03 -0.66 4.56
CA PHE A 107 13.43 -1.43 3.48
C PHE A 107 14.12 -2.78 3.30
N LYS A 108 15.46 -2.82 3.37
CA LYS A 108 16.26 -4.05 3.39
C LYS A 108 15.84 -4.98 4.54
N THR A 109 15.61 -4.41 5.72
CA THR A 109 15.13 -5.18 6.88
C THR A 109 13.74 -5.77 6.62
N MET A 110 12.81 -4.99 6.05
CA MET A 110 11.48 -5.49 5.69
C MET A 110 11.55 -6.64 4.66
N LEU A 111 12.49 -6.55 3.74
CA LEU A 111 12.72 -7.59 2.73
C LEU A 111 13.26 -8.88 3.38
N ILE A 112 14.29 -8.77 4.22
CA ILE A 112 14.94 -9.91 4.89
C ILE A 112 13.99 -10.58 5.89
N SER A 113 13.18 -9.79 6.63
CA SER A 113 12.21 -10.31 7.61
C SER A 113 10.96 -10.92 6.99
N GLY A 114 10.75 -10.80 5.67
CA GLY A 114 9.53 -11.22 5.00
C GLY A 114 8.34 -10.28 5.19
N THR A 115 8.48 -9.18 5.94
CA THR A 115 7.42 -8.19 6.16
C THR A 115 6.92 -7.60 4.85
N LEU A 116 7.83 -7.42 3.87
CA LEU A 116 7.48 -6.92 2.55
C LEU A 116 6.54 -7.88 1.80
N ALA A 117 6.76 -9.19 1.94
CA ALA A 117 5.88 -10.21 1.36
C ALA A 117 4.49 -10.19 2.02
N LEU A 118 4.43 -10.08 3.34
CA LEU A 118 3.17 -9.99 4.08
C LEU A 118 2.36 -8.76 3.66
N LEU A 119 3.01 -7.59 3.54
CA LEU A 119 2.38 -6.37 3.04
C LEU A 119 1.89 -6.54 1.60
N GLY A 120 2.69 -7.17 0.74
CA GLY A 120 2.30 -7.46 -0.64
C GLY A 120 1.03 -8.31 -0.71
N ILE A 121 0.94 -9.38 0.08
CA ILE A 121 -0.26 -10.22 0.18
C ILE A 121 -1.45 -9.39 0.70
N ALA A 122 -1.28 -8.64 1.78
CA ALA A 122 -2.34 -7.84 2.36
C ALA A 122 -2.93 -6.81 1.38
N MET A 123 -2.10 -6.28 0.47
CA MET A 123 -2.53 -5.34 -0.56
C MET A 123 -3.22 -6.02 -1.75
N ILE A 124 -2.94 -7.29 -2.01
CA ILE A 124 -3.55 -8.05 -3.10
C ILE A 124 -4.90 -8.66 -2.68
N VAL A 125 -5.06 -9.08 -1.43
CA VAL A 125 -6.29 -9.71 -0.92
C VAL A 125 -7.57 -8.94 -1.27
N PRO A 126 -7.64 -7.59 -1.14
CA PRO A 126 -8.83 -6.82 -1.51
C PRO A 126 -9.22 -6.91 -2.99
N MET A 127 -8.30 -7.31 -3.89
CA MET A 127 -8.62 -7.50 -5.30
C MET A 127 -9.53 -8.70 -5.54
N PHE A 128 -9.46 -9.70 -4.65
CA PHE A 128 -10.25 -10.94 -4.77
C PHE A 128 -11.61 -10.85 -4.07
N VAL A 129 -11.98 -9.73 -3.48
CA VAL A 129 -13.28 -9.55 -2.82
C VAL A 129 -14.36 -9.19 -3.86
N PRO A 130 -15.29 -10.12 -4.19
CA PRO A 130 -16.27 -9.92 -5.28
C PRO A 130 -17.21 -8.75 -5.08
N SER A 131 -17.50 -8.37 -3.83
CA SER A 131 -18.39 -7.25 -3.52
C SER A 131 -17.88 -5.89 -4.03
N ARG A 132 -16.56 -5.74 -4.23
CA ARG A 132 -15.97 -4.52 -4.80
C ARG A 132 -16.19 -4.39 -6.31
N TRP A 133 -16.53 -5.48 -6.98
CA TRP A 133 -16.79 -5.51 -8.43
C TRP A 133 -18.26 -5.28 -8.74
N ARG A 134 -19.17 -5.65 -7.84
CA ARG A 134 -20.65 -5.60 -8.05
C ARG A 134 -21.29 -4.23 -7.74
N GLY A 135 -20.60 -3.32 -7.05
CA GLY A 135 -21.19 -2.06 -6.57
C GLY A 135 -21.51 -1.02 -7.64
N ARG A 136 -21.32 -1.32 -8.92
CA ARG A 136 -21.56 -0.36 -10.02
C ARG A 136 -22.83 -0.60 -10.81
N GLU A 137 -23.33 -1.81 -10.85
CA GLU A 137 -24.54 -2.14 -11.64
C GLU A 137 -25.82 -1.67 -10.95
N GLN A 138 -25.85 -1.60 -9.62
CA GLN A 138 -27.07 -1.21 -8.88
C GLN A 138 -27.40 0.29 -8.92
N VAL A 139 -26.43 1.16 -9.16
CA VAL A 139 -26.71 2.62 -9.22
C VAL A 139 -27.37 3.00 -10.52
N ASP A 140 -27.07 2.32 -11.61
CA ASP A 140 -27.67 2.61 -12.93
C ASP A 140 -29.09 2.08 -13.03
N GLU A 141 -29.45 1.01 -12.29
CA GLU A 141 -30.80 0.45 -12.27
C GLU A 141 -31.79 1.33 -11.48
N PHE A 142 -31.32 2.03 -10.43
CA PHE A 142 -32.13 3.02 -9.69
C PHE A 142 -32.24 4.37 -10.39
N ALA A 143 -31.41 4.66 -11.36
CA ALA A 143 -31.42 5.91 -12.13
C ALA A 143 -32.24 5.81 -13.42
N ALA A 144 -32.79 4.65 -13.75
CA ALA A 144 -33.71 4.53 -14.87
C ALA A 144 -35.00 5.30 -14.52
N PRO A 145 -35.33 6.38 -15.23
CA PRO A 145 -36.58 7.10 -14.99
C PRO A 145 -37.74 6.14 -15.26
N THR A 146 -38.63 5.98 -14.28
CA THR A 146 -39.95 5.35 -14.44
C THR A 146 -40.80 6.15 -15.41
N THR A 147 -40.43 6.09 -16.68
CA THR A 147 -41.23 6.66 -17.77
C THR A 147 -42.12 5.55 -18.30
N THR A 148 -43.16 5.21 -17.60
CA THR A 148 -44.28 4.46 -18.20
C THR A 148 -45.48 4.40 -17.26
N ALA A 149 -46.14 5.50 -16.99
CA ALA A 149 -47.48 5.49 -16.44
C ALA A 149 -48.38 6.63 -16.94
N ALA A 150 -47.92 7.46 -17.88
CA ALA A 150 -48.69 8.60 -18.37
C ALA A 150 -49.20 8.47 -19.81
N GLU A 151 -48.98 7.35 -20.50
CA GLU A 151 -49.31 7.21 -21.93
C GLU A 151 -50.45 6.22 -22.23
N LEU A 152 -51.20 5.81 -21.21
CA LEU A 152 -52.35 4.88 -21.39
C LEU A 152 -53.71 5.51 -21.06
N VAL A 153 -53.82 6.87 -21.11
CA VAL A 153 -55.12 7.56 -20.99
C VAL A 153 -55.28 8.53 -22.17
N HIS A 154 -55.54 8.00 -23.33
CA HIS A 154 -56.28 8.65 -24.41
C HIS A 154 -57.00 7.59 -25.24
#